data_3432bc90154702f0dbf991547bc516d2
#
_entry.id   3432bc90154702f0dbf991547bc516d2
#
_cell.length_a   1.000
_cell.length_b   1.000
_cell.length_c   1.000
_cell.angle_alpha   90.00
_cell.angle_beta   90.00
_cell.angle_gamma   90.00
#
_symmetry.space_group_name_H-M   'P 1'
#
loop_
_entity.id
_entity.type
_entity.pdbx_description
1 polymer ?
#
loop_
_entity_poly.entity_id
_entity_poly.type
_entity_poly.pdbx_seq_one_letter_code
_entity_poly.pdbx_strand_id
1 'polypeptide(L)' 'IKQKRKLFRLTQIELADRTGVGIRFIRELENGKPTVQLNKVNQVLELFGETLYPKKINE' A
#
# COMPACT_ATOMS: atom_id res chain seq x y z
N ILE A 1 5.94 1.64 0.57
CA ILE A 1 5.41 0.57 -0.30
C ILE A 1 6.30 0.31 -1.49
N LYS A 2 6.80 1.36 -2.13
CA LYS A 2 7.69 1.18 -3.28
C LYS A 2 8.95 0.38 -2.92
N GLN A 3 9.55 0.65 -1.77
CA GLN A 3 10.71 -0.08 -1.32
C GLN A 3 10.39 -1.55 -1.03
N LYS A 4 9.26 -1.80 -0.35
CA LYS A 4 8.83 -3.17 -0.08
C LYS A 4 8.47 -3.91 -1.35
N ARG A 5 7.82 -3.23 -2.27
CA ARG A 5 7.48 -3.82 -3.56
C ARG A 5 8.75 -4.27 -4.30
N LYS A 6 9.77 -3.42 -4.34
CA LYS A 6 11.04 -3.74 -4.97
C LYS A 6 11.77 -4.87 -4.26
N LEU A 7 11.71 -4.89 -2.94
CA LEU A 7 12.31 -5.96 -2.14
C LEU A 7 11.71 -7.31 -2.49
N PHE A 8 10.41 -7.36 -2.76
CA PHE A 8 9.71 -8.58 -3.17
C PHE A 8 9.75 -8.81 -4.69
N ARG A 9 10.46 -7.95 -5.42
CA ARG A 9 10.64 -8.03 -6.89
C ARG A 9 9.33 -7.98 -7.65
N LEU A 10 8.41 -7.14 -7.22
CA LEU A 10 7.12 -6.98 -7.85
C LEU A 10 7.07 -5.68 -8.66
N THR A 11 6.44 -5.74 -9.84
CA THR A 11 6.07 -4.54 -10.56
C THR A 11 4.80 -3.93 -9.94
N GLN A 12 4.48 -2.68 -10.30
CA GLN A 12 3.23 -2.06 -9.85
C GLN A 12 2.02 -2.85 -10.32
N ILE A 13 2.06 -3.37 -11.54
CA ILE A 13 0.98 -4.18 -12.10
C ILE A 13 0.82 -5.48 -11.31
N GLU A 14 1.92 -6.14 -10.98
CA GLU A 14 1.87 -7.37 -10.19
C GLU A 14 1.34 -7.11 -8.78
N LEU A 15 1.76 -6.01 -8.16
CA LEU A 15 1.26 -5.65 -6.84
C LEU A 15 -0.24 -5.37 -6.86
N ALA A 16 -0.72 -4.62 -7.85
CA ALA A 16 -2.14 -4.35 -8.01
C ALA A 16 -2.94 -5.64 -8.20
N ASP A 17 -2.44 -6.54 -9.03
CA ASP A 17 -3.08 -7.81 -9.30
C ASP A 17 -3.18 -8.69 -8.05
N ARG A 18 -2.10 -8.78 -7.28
CA ARG A 18 -2.05 -9.63 -6.08
C ARG A 18 -2.88 -9.09 -4.92
N THR A 19 -2.99 -7.77 -4.82
CA THR A 19 -3.73 -7.15 -3.72
C THR A 19 -5.19 -6.90 -4.03
N GLY A 20 -5.57 -6.97 -5.31
CA GLY A 20 -6.93 -6.68 -5.73
C GLY A 20 -7.28 -5.19 -5.78
N VAL A 21 -6.30 -4.31 -5.59
CA VAL A 21 -6.51 -2.86 -5.77
C VAL A 21 -6.13 -2.45 -7.19
N GLY A 22 -6.64 -1.32 -7.67
CA GLY A 22 -6.33 -0.85 -9.01
C GLY A 22 -4.90 -0.36 -9.13
N ILE A 23 -4.31 -0.50 -10.34
CA ILE A 23 -2.96 -0.02 -10.62
C ILE A 23 -2.85 1.49 -10.38
N ARG A 24 -3.90 2.23 -10.67
CA ARG A 24 -3.94 3.67 -10.43
C ARG A 24 -3.78 4.00 -8.96
N PHE A 25 -4.42 3.20 -8.09
CA PHE A 25 -4.27 3.37 -6.64
C PHE A 25 -2.82 3.13 -6.20
N ILE A 26 -2.19 2.09 -6.71
CA ILE A 26 -0.79 1.80 -6.40
C ILE A 26 0.11 2.97 -6.82
N ARG A 27 -0.10 3.52 -8.01
CA ARG A 27 0.69 4.67 -8.49
C ARG A 27 0.50 5.89 -7.62
N GLU A 28 -0.74 6.19 -7.23
CA GLU A 28 -1.05 7.32 -6.36
C GLU A 28 -0.42 7.15 -4.99
N LEU A 29 -0.49 5.95 -4.44
CA LEU A 29 0.08 5.64 -3.14
C LEU A 29 1.60 5.81 -3.15
N GLU A 30 2.28 5.32 -4.17
CA GLU A 30 3.73 5.43 -4.29
C GLU A 30 4.20 6.84 -4.58
N ASN A 31 3.35 7.66 -5.17
CA ASN A 31 3.64 9.07 -5.45
C ASN A 31 3.31 9.99 -4.28
N GLY A 32 2.87 9.45 -3.15
CA GLY A 32 2.61 10.22 -1.94
C GLY A 32 1.35 11.06 -1.98
N LYS A 33 0.32 10.61 -2.67
CA LYS A 33 -0.95 11.32 -2.71
C LYS A 33 -1.53 11.45 -1.28
N PRO A 34 -1.90 12.68 -0.82
CA PRO A 34 -2.28 12.88 0.57
C PRO A 34 -3.66 12.31 0.95
N THR A 35 -4.51 11.99 0.00
CA THR A 35 -5.87 11.53 0.28
C THR A 35 -6.07 10.09 -0.21
N VAL A 36 -5.41 9.14 0.45
CA VAL A 36 -5.62 7.72 0.16
C VAL A 36 -6.52 7.10 1.21
N GLN A 37 -7.32 6.11 0.82
CA GLN A 37 -8.18 5.39 1.75
C GLN A 37 -7.37 4.39 2.57
N LEU A 38 -7.49 4.47 3.89
CA LEU A 38 -6.71 3.62 4.80
C LEU A 38 -7.00 2.13 4.61
N ASN A 39 -8.26 1.76 4.36
CA ASN A 39 -8.62 0.37 4.13
C ASN A 39 -7.92 -0.22 2.90
N LYS A 40 -7.77 0.58 1.85
CA LYS A 40 -7.05 0.14 0.64
C LYS A 40 -5.55 0.09 0.87
N VAL A 41 -5.01 1.02 1.65
CA VAL A 41 -3.59 0.98 2.05
C VAL A 41 -3.31 -0.30 2.82
N ASN A 42 -4.15 -0.64 3.77
CA ASN A 42 -4.00 -1.87 4.55
C ASN A 42 -4.14 -3.12 3.67
N GLN A 43 -4.99 -3.09 2.67
CA GLN A 43 -5.12 -4.20 1.73
C GLN A 43 -3.80 -4.47 0.99
N VAL A 44 -3.07 -3.41 0.65
CA VAL A 44 -1.74 -3.54 0.05
C VAL A 44 -0.72 -4.02 1.08
N LEU A 45 -0.73 -3.46 2.27
CA LEU A 45 0.22 -3.83 3.33
C LEU A 45 0.05 -5.27 3.80
N GLU A 46 -1.17 -5.80 3.76
CA GLU A 46 -1.44 -7.19 4.14
C GLU A 46 -0.64 -8.18 3.30
N LEU A 47 -0.38 -7.87 2.04
CA LEU A 47 0.46 -8.71 1.20
C LEU A 47 1.86 -8.85 1.79
N PHE A 48 2.35 -7.83 2.49
CA PHE A 48 3.66 -7.81 3.12
C PHE A 48 3.61 -8.18 4.60
N GLY A 49 2.45 -8.61 5.09
CA GLY A 49 2.27 -8.96 6.51
C GLY A 49 2.21 -7.77 7.44
N GLU A 50 1.85 -6.60 6.93
CA GLU A 50 1.80 -5.37 7.72
C GLU A 50 0.41 -4.76 7.71
N THR A 51 0.17 -3.82 8.62
CA THR A 51 -1.06 -3.05 8.66
C THR A 51 -0.83 -1.73 9.41
N LEU A 52 -1.73 -0.77 9.20
CA LEU A 52 -1.71 0.50 9.91
C LEU A 52 -2.82 0.52 10.96
N TYR A 53 -2.52 1.09 12.13
CA TYR A 53 -3.48 1.25 13.21
C TYR A 53 -3.64 2.73 13.53
N PRO A 54 -4.86 3.17 13.83
CA PRO A 54 -5.04 4.49 14.44
C PRO A 54 -4.29 4.52 15.78
N LYS A 55 -3.56 5.59 16.00
CA LYS A 55 -2.80 5.75 17.25
C LYS A 55 -3.04 7.15 17.80
N LYS A 56 -3.30 7.23 19.08
CA LYS A 56 -3.45 8.52 19.76
C LYS A 56 -2.09 9.19 19.89
N ILE A 57 -2.08 10.52 19.66
CA ILE A 57 -0.83 11.28 19.62
C ILE A 57 -0.15 11.32 20.98
N ASN A 58 -0.92 11.31 22.07
CA ASN A 58 -0.42 11.51 23.44
C ASN A 58 -0.26 10.19 24.21
N GLU A 59 0.01 9.12 23.55
CA GLU A 59 0.26 7.83 24.20
C GLU A 59 1.70 7.39 24.10
#